data_4d296c054f1320cc8772ef81bf573063
#
_entry.id   4d296c054f1320cc8772ef81bf573063
#
_cell.length_a   1.000
_cell.length_b   1.000
_cell.length_c   1.000
_cell.angle_alpha   90.00
_cell.angle_beta   90.00
_cell.angle_gamma   90.00
#
_symmetry.space_group_name_H-M   'P 1'
#
loop_
_entity.id
_entity.type
_entity.pdbx_description
1 polymer ?
#
loop_
_entity_poly.entity_id
_entity_poly.type
_entity_poly.pdbx_seq_one_letter_code
_entity_poly.pdbx_strand_id
1 'polypeptide(L)'
;MMGDNLGSREKISKAKALVWYPAETDVSIRPGWFYHASEDSLVKTPEQLLDIYFHSVGRNGVLLLNIPPDKRGLIHEQDVKALQQWHQRRNDIFRRNLLSSAQSTLLYSNLLLDKNDSTAYTFDQQQP
;
A
#
# COMPACT_ATOMS: atom_id res chain seq x y z
N MET A 1 -5.27 23.08 5.40
CA MET A 1 -6.26 22.40 4.54
C MET A 1 -5.55 21.87 3.33
N MET A 2 -5.55 20.56 3.14
CA MET A 2 -5.11 19.97 1.87
C MET A 2 -6.20 20.20 0.83
N GLY A 3 -5.87 20.85 -0.27
CA GLY A 3 -6.84 21.07 -1.35
C GLY A 3 -7.06 19.78 -2.16
N ASP A 4 -8.28 19.59 -2.64
CA ASP A 4 -8.78 18.37 -3.29
C ASP A 4 -8.05 17.95 -4.59
N ASN A 5 -7.01 18.68 -5.03
CA ASN A 5 -6.33 18.44 -6.31
C ASN A 5 -4.81 18.57 -6.25
N LEU A 6 -4.17 18.18 -5.14
CA LEU A 6 -2.71 18.29 -4.99
C LEU A 6 -1.94 17.50 -6.07
N GLY A 7 -2.51 16.40 -6.56
CA GLY A 7 -1.92 15.55 -7.61
C GLY A 7 -2.38 15.89 -9.03
N SER A 8 -3.11 17.00 -9.27
CA SER A 8 -3.54 17.33 -10.62
C SER A 8 -2.36 17.71 -11.51
N ARG A 9 -2.36 17.24 -12.78
CA ARG A 9 -1.32 17.55 -13.76
C ARG A 9 -1.18 19.07 -13.94
N GLU A 10 -2.27 19.82 -13.87
CA GLU A 10 -2.27 21.27 -13.99
C GLU A 10 -1.48 21.95 -12.87
N LYS A 11 -1.65 21.50 -11.62
CA LYS A 11 -0.88 22.03 -10.49
C LYS A 11 0.58 21.61 -10.53
N ILE A 12 0.84 20.35 -10.88
CA ILE A 12 2.19 19.81 -10.99
C ILE A 12 2.98 20.54 -12.07
N SER A 13 2.38 20.82 -13.24
CA SER A 13 3.05 21.53 -14.34
C SER A 13 3.45 22.96 -14.01
N LYS A 14 2.76 23.60 -13.07
CA LYS A 14 3.03 24.97 -12.61
C LYS A 14 3.97 25.03 -11.40
N ALA A 15 4.33 23.88 -10.83
CA ALA A 15 5.18 23.82 -9.65
C ALA A 15 6.64 24.16 -10.00
N LYS A 16 7.28 25.00 -9.19
CA LYS A 16 8.71 25.34 -9.34
C LYS A 16 9.62 24.20 -8.92
N ALA A 17 9.17 23.36 -8.00
CA ALA A 17 9.87 22.18 -7.52
C ALA A 17 8.84 21.17 -7.02
N LEU A 18 9.18 19.90 -7.06
CA LEU A 18 8.40 18.81 -6.49
C LEU A 18 9.23 18.14 -5.39
N VAL A 19 8.55 17.82 -4.32
CA VAL A 19 9.11 17.01 -3.23
C VAL A 19 8.24 15.76 -3.10
N TRP A 20 8.88 14.59 -3.03
CA TRP A 20 8.15 13.36 -2.75
C TRP A 20 7.73 13.36 -1.28
N TYR A 21 6.43 13.38 -1.05
CA TYR A 21 5.82 13.34 0.27
C TYR A 21 4.65 12.34 0.23
N PRO A 22 4.87 11.07 0.60
CA PRO A 22 3.84 10.05 0.53
C PRO A 22 2.72 10.37 1.51
N ALA A 23 1.48 10.16 1.07
CA ALA A 23 0.34 10.18 1.98
C ALA A 23 0.45 8.99 2.94
N GLU A 24 0.23 9.23 4.23
CA GLU A 24 0.15 8.19 5.24
C GLU A 24 -1.32 7.83 5.49
N THR A 25 -1.61 6.54 5.49
CA THR A 25 -2.90 5.97 5.87
C THR A 25 -2.73 5.33 7.23
N ASP A 26 -3.26 5.98 8.24
CA ASP A 26 -3.16 5.56 9.64
C ASP A 26 -4.45 4.84 10.05
N VAL A 27 -4.36 3.56 10.36
CA VAL A 27 -5.51 2.66 10.60
C VAL A 27 -5.21 1.72 11.76
N SER A 28 -6.22 1.44 12.60
CA SER A 28 -6.11 0.39 13.59
C SER A 28 -6.71 -0.93 13.08
N ILE A 29 -6.10 -2.06 13.47
CA ILE A 29 -6.65 -3.40 13.19
C ILE A 29 -7.97 -3.65 13.91
N ARG A 30 -8.23 -2.93 15.00
CA ARG A 30 -9.44 -2.96 15.83
C ARG A 30 -10.30 -1.72 15.59
N PRO A 31 -11.56 -1.65 16.09
CA PRO A 31 -12.38 -0.44 16.05
C PRO A 31 -11.70 0.74 16.76
N GLY A 32 -11.08 0.51 17.92
CA GLY A 32 -10.34 1.50 18.69
C GLY A 32 -8.83 1.44 18.46
N TRP A 33 -8.13 2.45 19.03
CA TRP A 33 -6.65 2.54 19.02
C TRP A 33 -5.98 1.74 20.12
N PHE A 34 -6.73 1.41 21.17
CA PHE A 34 -6.25 0.65 22.30
C PHE A 34 -6.97 -0.69 22.40
N TYR A 35 -6.37 -1.63 23.11
CA TYR A 35 -6.95 -2.95 23.32
C TYR A 35 -8.17 -2.91 24.24
N HIS A 36 -9.26 -3.50 23.78
CA HIS A 36 -10.45 -3.80 24.57
C HIS A 36 -10.90 -5.25 24.27
N ALA A 37 -11.05 -6.08 25.33
CA ALA A 37 -11.44 -7.49 25.15
C ALA A 37 -12.83 -7.63 24.49
N SER A 38 -13.72 -6.66 24.66
CA SER A 38 -15.02 -6.62 23.97
C SER A 38 -14.93 -6.49 22.46
N GLU A 39 -13.76 -6.10 21.94
CA GLU A 39 -13.50 -5.91 20.50
C GLU A 39 -12.79 -7.12 19.85
N ASP A 40 -12.54 -8.21 20.58
CA ASP A 40 -11.83 -9.37 20.05
C ASP A 40 -12.53 -10.01 18.85
N SER A 41 -13.86 -9.94 18.80
CA SER A 41 -14.65 -10.40 17.66
C SER A 41 -14.76 -9.37 16.51
N LEU A 42 -14.28 -8.15 16.71
CA LEU A 42 -14.37 -7.03 15.77
C LEU A 42 -13.04 -6.72 15.08
N VAL A 43 -12.03 -7.56 15.26
CA VAL A 43 -10.75 -7.47 14.54
C VAL A 43 -10.98 -7.50 13.05
N LYS A 44 -10.35 -6.59 12.30
CA LYS A 44 -10.48 -6.53 10.84
C LYS A 44 -10.11 -7.84 10.19
N THR A 45 -10.95 -8.27 9.25
CA THR A 45 -10.71 -9.50 8.49
C THR A 45 -9.52 -9.35 7.54
N PRO A 46 -8.91 -10.46 7.11
CA PRO A 46 -7.84 -10.42 6.11
C PRO A 46 -8.24 -9.71 4.82
N GLU A 47 -9.52 -9.80 4.42
CA GLU A 47 -10.06 -9.11 3.24
C GLU A 47 -10.10 -7.59 3.44
N GLN A 48 -10.55 -7.13 4.61
CA GLN A 48 -10.57 -5.71 4.95
C GLN A 48 -9.15 -5.14 5.01
N LEU A 49 -8.21 -5.89 5.59
CA LEU A 49 -6.79 -5.49 5.62
C LEU A 49 -6.18 -5.43 4.22
N LEU A 50 -6.57 -6.35 3.33
CA LEU A 50 -6.12 -6.36 1.95
C LEU A 50 -6.68 -5.17 1.17
N ASP A 51 -7.96 -4.83 1.37
CA ASP A 51 -8.59 -3.66 0.78
C ASP A 51 -7.88 -2.37 1.21
N ILE A 52 -7.61 -2.22 2.51
CA ILE A 52 -6.84 -1.09 3.05
C ILE A 52 -5.45 -1.01 2.41
N TYR A 53 -4.77 -2.15 2.26
CA TYR A 53 -3.47 -2.22 1.61
C TYR A 53 -3.51 -1.72 0.16
N PHE A 54 -4.49 -2.15 -0.63
CA PHE A 54 -4.63 -1.69 -2.01
C PHE A 54 -5.02 -0.21 -2.12
N HIS A 55 -5.79 0.29 -1.16
CA HIS A 55 -6.19 1.70 -1.15
C HIS A 55 -5.13 2.65 -0.56
N SER A 56 -4.13 2.13 0.12
CA SER A 56 -2.99 2.89 0.66
C SER A 56 -1.71 2.66 -0.14
N VAL A 57 -1.04 1.55 0.10
CA VAL A 57 0.23 1.19 -0.57
C VAL A 57 0.04 1.02 -2.08
N GLY A 58 -1.07 0.41 -2.51
CA GLY A 58 -1.41 0.27 -3.94
C GLY A 58 -1.67 1.60 -4.65
N ARG A 59 -1.83 2.69 -3.92
CA ARG A 59 -1.95 4.06 -4.44
C ARG A 59 -0.75 4.94 -4.10
N ASN A 60 0.40 4.32 -3.90
CA ASN A 60 1.65 5.02 -3.58
C ASN A 60 1.64 5.78 -2.25
N GLY A 61 0.85 5.30 -1.28
CA GLY A 61 0.84 5.78 0.09
C GLY A 61 1.64 4.87 1.03
N VAL A 62 1.79 5.31 2.27
CA VAL A 62 2.34 4.51 3.37
C VAL A 62 1.18 4.01 4.23
N LEU A 63 1.20 2.74 4.60
CA LEU A 63 0.25 2.17 5.56
C LEU A 63 0.91 2.07 6.93
N LEU A 64 0.36 2.79 7.90
CA LEU A 64 0.64 2.63 9.33
C LEU A 64 -0.52 1.85 9.94
N LEU A 65 -0.30 0.59 10.27
CA LEU A 65 -1.31 -0.27 10.88
C LEU A 65 -1.04 -0.40 12.38
N ASN A 66 -1.90 0.22 13.18
CA ASN A 66 -1.86 0.09 14.63
C ASN A 66 -2.37 -1.29 15.08
N ILE A 67 -1.59 -1.96 15.92
CA ILE A 67 -1.89 -3.25 16.52
C ILE A 67 -1.67 -3.08 18.02
N PRO A 68 -2.73 -2.78 18.79
CA PRO A 68 -2.59 -2.49 20.21
C PRO A 68 -2.24 -3.75 21.01
N PRO A 69 -1.24 -3.68 21.91
CA PRO A 69 -0.94 -4.79 22.82
C PRO A 69 -2.10 -4.99 23.81
N ASP A 70 -2.34 -6.23 24.19
CA ASP A 70 -3.28 -6.59 25.23
C ASP A 70 -2.72 -6.29 26.65
N LYS A 71 -3.48 -6.63 27.68
CA LYS A 71 -3.08 -6.38 29.08
C LYS A 71 -1.82 -7.14 29.52
N ARG A 72 -1.39 -8.17 28.74
CA ARG A 72 -0.15 -8.94 28.98
C ARG A 72 1.05 -8.25 28.31
N GLY A 73 0.85 -7.19 27.52
CA GLY A 73 1.87 -6.56 26.70
C GLY A 73 2.18 -7.35 25.42
N LEU A 74 1.31 -8.26 25.01
CA LEU A 74 1.45 -9.10 23.82
C LEU A 74 0.41 -8.71 22.77
N ILE A 75 0.66 -9.04 21.53
CA ILE A 75 -0.38 -8.98 20.47
C ILE A 75 -1.37 -10.11 20.75
N HIS A 76 -2.66 -9.76 20.79
CA HIS A 76 -3.73 -10.72 21.07
C HIS A 76 -3.84 -11.76 19.94
N GLU A 77 -4.21 -12.99 20.28
CA GLU A 77 -4.22 -14.14 19.36
C GLU A 77 -5.11 -13.93 18.14
N GLN A 78 -6.21 -13.19 18.26
CA GLN A 78 -7.09 -12.86 17.14
C GLN A 78 -6.41 -11.90 16.15
N ASP A 79 -5.67 -10.91 16.66
CA ASP A 79 -4.90 -9.99 15.82
C ASP A 79 -3.79 -10.71 15.07
N VAL A 80 -3.05 -11.59 15.78
CA VAL A 80 -2.01 -12.44 15.17
C VAL A 80 -2.59 -13.29 14.05
N LYS A 81 -3.73 -13.93 14.29
CA LYS A 81 -4.41 -14.76 13.29
C LYS A 81 -4.81 -13.95 12.06
N ALA A 82 -5.42 -12.80 12.26
CA ALA A 82 -5.84 -11.91 11.15
C ALA A 82 -4.63 -11.45 10.33
N LEU A 83 -3.53 -11.06 10.99
CA LEU A 83 -2.29 -10.64 10.33
C LEU A 83 -1.64 -11.78 9.55
N GLN A 84 -1.57 -12.98 10.09
CA GLN A 84 -1.00 -14.16 9.42
C GLN A 84 -1.80 -14.50 8.17
N GLN A 85 -3.13 -14.51 8.26
CA GLN A 85 -4.01 -14.78 7.13
C GLN A 85 -3.92 -13.68 6.06
N TRP A 86 -3.86 -12.41 6.47
CA TRP A 86 -3.63 -11.30 5.55
C TRP A 86 -2.28 -11.40 4.85
N HIS A 87 -1.20 -11.71 5.60
CA HIS A 87 0.13 -11.92 5.04
C HIS A 87 0.12 -13.02 3.97
N GLN A 88 -0.50 -14.15 4.28
CA GLN A 88 -0.62 -15.28 3.34
C GLN A 88 -1.32 -14.86 2.05
N ARG A 89 -2.50 -14.23 2.15
CA ARG A 89 -3.26 -13.77 0.98
C ARG A 89 -2.49 -12.76 0.14
N ARG A 90 -1.86 -11.80 0.78
CA ARG A 90 -1.02 -10.82 0.08
C ARG A 90 0.10 -11.52 -0.68
N ASN A 91 0.81 -12.45 -0.06
CA ASN A 91 1.88 -13.20 -0.70
C ASN A 91 1.38 -14.03 -1.87
N ASP A 92 0.21 -14.67 -1.76
CA ASP A 92 -0.38 -15.44 -2.85
C ASP A 92 -0.70 -14.55 -4.08
N ILE A 93 -1.20 -13.34 -3.83
CA ILE A 93 -1.48 -12.37 -4.90
C ILE A 93 -0.18 -11.93 -5.59
N PHE A 94 0.86 -11.60 -4.81
CA PHE A 94 2.10 -11.05 -5.36
C PHE A 94 3.16 -12.11 -5.70
N ARG A 95 2.89 -13.39 -5.46
CA ARG A 95 3.81 -14.49 -5.78
C ARG A 95 4.16 -14.55 -7.26
N ARG A 96 3.19 -14.26 -8.11
CA ARG A 96 3.37 -14.23 -9.55
C ARG A 96 3.68 -12.82 -10.02
N ASN A 97 4.88 -12.63 -10.56
CA ASN A 97 5.20 -11.40 -11.28
C ASN A 97 4.43 -11.38 -12.61
N LEU A 98 3.37 -10.59 -12.69
CA LEU A 98 2.53 -10.49 -13.89
C LEU A 98 3.29 -9.91 -15.09
N LEU A 99 4.36 -9.13 -14.83
CA LEU A 99 5.20 -8.55 -15.89
C LEU A 99 6.18 -9.55 -16.48
N SER A 100 6.52 -10.65 -15.78
CA SER A 100 7.47 -11.65 -16.27
C SER A 100 7.00 -12.39 -17.52
N SER A 101 5.68 -12.45 -17.75
CA SER A 101 5.06 -13.08 -18.92
C SER A 101 4.50 -12.08 -19.93
N ALA A 102 4.59 -10.77 -19.64
CA ALA A 102 4.14 -9.75 -20.58
C ALA A 102 5.12 -9.67 -21.76
N GLN A 103 4.66 -10.04 -22.93
CA GLN A 103 5.36 -9.70 -24.17
C GLN A 103 5.13 -8.21 -24.42
N SER A 104 6.12 -7.41 -24.08
CA SER A 104 6.08 -6.00 -24.40
C SER A 104 6.60 -5.78 -25.81
N THR A 105 5.85 -5.06 -26.62
CA THR A 105 6.32 -4.49 -27.87
C THR A 105 7.28 -3.32 -27.66
N LEU A 106 7.46 -2.88 -26.41
CA LEU A 106 8.38 -1.82 -26.04
C LEU A 106 9.78 -2.39 -25.78
N LEU A 107 10.77 -1.81 -26.45
CA LEU A 107 12.20 -2.18 -26.38
C LEU A 107 12.82 -2.16 -24.96
N TYR A 108 12.11 -1.66 -23.96
CA TYR A 108 12.64 -1.39 -22.62
C TYR A 108 11.88 -2.09 -21.48
N SER A 109 11.11 -3.15 -21.79
CA SER A 109 10.33 -3.87 -20.78
C SER A 109 11.17 -4.47 -19.65
N ASN A 110 12.43 -4.79 -19.93
CA ASN A 110 13.35 -5.36 -18.93
C ASN A 110 13.74 -4.39 -17.82
N LEU A 111 13.68 -3.08 -18.09
CA LEU A 111 14.03 -2.05 -17.11
C LEU A 111 13.07 -2.01 -15.90
N LEU A 112 11.82 -2.41 -16.11
CA LEU A 112 10.82 -2.49 -15.01
C LEU A 112 11.05 -3.71 -14.11
N LEU A 113 11.87 -4.66 -14.54
CA LEU A 113 12.11 -5.92 -13.85
C LEU A 113 13.51 -6.03 -13.24
N ASP A 114 14.38 -5.06 -13.50
CA ASP A 114 15.80 -5.12 -13.12
C ASP A 114 16.06 -4.90 -11.62
N LYS A 115 15.01 -4.52 -10.85
CA LYS A 115 15.09 -4.18 -9.43
C LYS A 115 16.13 -3.10 -9.10
N ASN A 116 16.43 -2.23 -10.06
CA ASN A 116 17.40 -1.15 -9.91
C ASN A 116 16.67 0.18 -9.76
N ASP A 117 16.74 0.75 -8.57
CA ASP A 117 16.08 2.02 -8.24
C ASP A 117 16.63 3.23 -9.00
N SER A 118 17.81 3.07 -9.63
CA SER A 118 18.43 4.09 -10.47
C SER A 118 17.94 4.06 -11.91
N THR A 119 17.21 3.01 -12.29
CA THR A 119 16.67 2.89 -13.64
C THR A 119 15.36 3.64 -13.75
N ALA A 120 15.32 4.70 -14.54
CA ALA A 120 14.13 5.48 -14.81
C ALA A 120 13.54 5.12 -16.18
N TYR A 121 12.23 4.91 -16.22
CA TYR A 121 11.48 4.75 -17.46
C TYR A 121 10.80 6.06 -17.82
N THR A 122 11.20 6.68 -18.92
CA THR A 122 10.54 7.85 -19.47
C THR A 122 9.55 7.42 -20.55
N PHE A 123 8.27 7.69 -20.32
CA PHE A 123 7.25 7.56 -21.34
C PHE A 123 7.38 8.75 -22.30
N ASP A 124 7.80 8.47 -23.52
CA ASP A 124 7.79 9.50 -24.56
C ASP A 124 6.31 9.89 -24.83
N GLN A 125 5.97 11.15 -24.64
CA GLN A 125 4.63 11.67 -24.88
C GLN A 125 4.40 11.89 -26.39
N GLN A 126 4.66 10.89 -27.20
CA GLN A 126 4.17 10.86 -28.57
C GLN A 126 3.07 9.82 -28.67
N GLN A 127 1.88 10.25 -28.36
CA GLN A 127 0.68 9.61 -28.90
C GLN A 127 -0.15 10.67 -29.63
N PRO A 128 -0.68 10.27 -30.81
CA PRO A 128 -1.42 11.15 -31.70
C PRO A 128 -2.70 11.68 -31.11
#